data_0ea285209725dbeb11da6484c781f50c
#
_entry.id   0ea285209725dbeb11da6484c781f50c
#
_cell.length_a   1.000
_cell.length_b   1.000
_cell.length_c   1.000
_cell.angle_alpha   90.00
_cell.angle_beta   90.00
_cell.angle_gamma   90.00
#
_symmetry.space_group_name_H-M   'P 1'
#
loop_
_entity.id
_entity.type
_entity.pdbx_description
1 polymer ?
#
loop_
_entity_poly.entity_id
_entity_poly.type
_entity_poly.pdbx_seq_one_letter_code
_entity_poly.pdbx_strand_id
1 'polypeptide(L)'
;MRIAYVTIHIAPEIMRGGVGKKIRTHIKLWREHGHAVTLFSLTPAEIPFPEERQFLFDAKTNLLKRESNRASGMKRMLKAVREYQPDIIYLRFGLYSYPLHEIHKIAPVVVDTNSNDVDEYRKKSVFFYWLNRLTRNLTFGPAAGVVSPSYELVDILVPRHDKPVCVVANGVDLTDVEILPAPKNTYPVLTLVGTPGMSWHGVDKLIEFAKRYPEITINIVGYGPGDVDGDVPANVKLHGFLNSQQVKDVLAGTDVACGTLAFHRNKMHEASALKVREALTFGIPVLIAFRDTDLNDVQVETILRIPNTEDNVLRHAEEIRDFAYAMMGKRVDLSVVGPYLDQRKKEQKRLAFFEQVLAGKK
;
A
#
# COMPACT_ATOMS: atom_id res chain seq x y z
N MET A 1 15.74 -0.35 -21.08
CA MET A 1 14.33 -0.51 -21.53
C MET A 1 13.61 0.83 -21.51
N ARG A 2 12.62 0.99 -22.40
CA ARG A 2 11.61 2.06 -22.34
C ARG A 2 10.37 1.49 -21.63
N ILE A 3 10.06 2.01 -20.46
CA ILE A 3 8.98 1.51 -19.61
C ILE A 3 7.83 2.53 -19.58
N ALA A 4 6.63 2.11 -20.00
CA ALA A 4 5.42 2.89 -19.77
C ALA A 4 4.80 2.46 -18.43
N TYR A 5 4.83 3.33 -17.42
CA TYR A 5 4.08 3.11 -16.19
C TYR A 5 2.67 3.65 -16.39
N VAL A 6 1.67 2.80 -16.29
CA VAL A 6 0.27 3.17 -16.56
C VAL A 6 -0.57 3.07 -15.30
N THR A 7 -1.30 4.13 -14.98
CA THR A 7 -2.27 4.17 -13.87
C THR A 7 -3.64 4.61 -14.37
N ILE A 8 -4.69 4.05 -13.78
CA ILE A 8 -6.08 4.40 -14.12
C ILE A 8 -6.86 4.72 -12.86
N HIS A 9 -7.74 5.73 -12.94
CA HIS A 9 -8.67 6.14 -11.86
C HIS A 9 -8.00 6.54 -10.54
N ILE A 10 -6.76 7.01 -10.55
CA ILE A 10 -6.13 7.47 -9.32
C ILE A 10 -6.53 8.92 -9.06
N ALA A 11 -7.22 9.15 -7.95
CA ALA A 11 -7.58 10.49 -7.51
C ALA A 11 -6.33 11.29 -7.05
N PRO A 12 -6.32 12.62 -7.21
CA PRO A 12 -5.19 13.47 -6.80
C PRO A 12 -4.78 13.30 -5.34
N GLU A 13 -5.74 13.07 -4.44
CA GLU A 13 -5.50 12.85 -3.01
C GLU A 13 -4.66 11.59 -2.78
N ILE A 14 -4.96 10.51 -3.48
CA ILE A 14 -4.21 9.24 -3.44
C ILE A 14 -2.77 9.45 -3.92
N MET A 15 -2.59 10.28 -4.95
CA MET A 15 -1.26 10.59 -5.51
C MET A 15 -0.42 11.50 -4.60
N ARG A 16 -1.04 12.27 -3.71
CA ARG A 16 -0.34 13.03 -2.65
C ARG A 16 0.11 12.14 -1.49
N GLY A 17 -0.52 10.99 -1.29
CA GLY A 17 -0.25 10.04 -0.21
C GLY A 17 0.83 9.00 -0.53
N GLY A 18 0.84 7.91 0.23
CA GLY A 18 1.80 6.81 0.14
C GLY A 18 1.84 6.13 -1.23
N VAL A 19 0.71 6.05 -1.94
CA VAL A 19 0.64 5.48 -3.29
C VAL A 19 1.46 6.30 -4.28
N GLY A 20 1.30 7.62 -4.26
CA GLY A 20 2.08 8.50 -5.14
C GLY A 20 3.57 8.51 -4.78
N LYS A 21 3.91 8.46 -3.48
CA LYS A 21 5.30 8.30 -3.03
C LYS A 21 5.91 7.01 -3.60
N LYS A 22 5.18 5.89 -3.51
CA LYS A 22 5.60 4.60 -4.09
C LYS A 22 5.85 4.70 -5.61
N ILE A 23 4.91 5.27 -6.37
CA ILE A 23 5.03 5.41 -7.84
C ILE A 23 6.26 6.27 -8.20
N ARG A 24 6.46 7.41 -7.53
CA ARG A 24 7.63 8.29 -7.73
C ARG A 24 8.94 7.55 -7.46
N THR A 25 8.99 6.79 -6.36
CA THR A 25 10.18 6.02 -6.00
C THR A 25 10.50 4.94 -7.05
N HIS A 26 9.49 4.21 -7.56
CA HIS A 26 9.69 3.27 -8.66
C HIS A 26 10.30 3.97 -9.89
N ILE A 27 9.70 5.08 -10.34
CA ILE A 27 10.16 5.82 -11.51
C ILE A 27 11.59 6.34 -11.32
N LYS A 28 11.86 6.95 -10.15
CA LYS A 28 13.20 7.45 -9.79
C LYS A 28 14.23 6.32 -9.90
N LEU A 29 14.00 5.21 -9.20
CA LEU A 29 14.95 4.09 -9.14
C LEU A 29 15.14 3.40 -10.49
N TRP A 30 14.09 3.25 -11.29
CA TRP A 30 14.24 2.67 -12.64
C TRP A 30 15.04 3.58 -13.58
N ARG A 31 14.89 4.91 -13.45
CA ARG A 31 15.73 5.88 -14.18
C ARG A 31 17.18 5.85 -13.73
N GLU A 32 17.44 5.73 -12.42
CA GLU A 32 18.79 5.55 -11.86
C GLU A 32 19.46 4.26 -12.39
N HIS A 33 18.69 3.22 -12.72
CA HIS A 33 19.17 2.00 -13.38
C HIS A 33 19.27 2.13 -14.92
N GLY A 34 19.17 3.35 -15.47
CA GLY A 34 19.38 3.62 -16.90
C GLY A 34 18.18 3.30 -17.79
N HIS A 35 16.97 3.17 -17.22
CA HIS A 35 15.75 2.96 -18.02
C HIS A 35 15.03 4.27 -18.34
N ALA A 36 14.48 4.38 -19.55
CA ALA A 36 13.59 5.48 -19.91
C ALA A 36 12.18 5.17 -19.37
N VAL A 37 11.68 5.99 -18.44
CA VAL A 37 10.38 5.75 -17.79
C VAL A 37 9.48 6.96 -17.96
N THR A 38 8.26 6.73 -18.43
CA THR A 38 7.19 7.75 -18.51
C THR A 38 5.94 7.23 -17.80
N LEU A 39 5.34 8.08 -16.96
CA LEU A 39 4.07 7.80 -16.30
C LEU A 39 2.91 8.33 -17.16
N PHE A 40 1.94 7.48 -17.40
CA PHE A 40 0.70 7.78 -18.10
C PHE A 40 -0.47 7.58 -17.14
N SER A 41 -1.22 8.63 -16.84
CA SER A 41 -2.32 8.57 -15.89
C SER A 41 -3.66 9.00 -16.49
N LEU A 42 -4.66 8.14 -16.37
CA LEU A 42 -6.06 8.51 -16.60
C LEU A 42 -6.67 8.96 -15.27
N THR A 43 -6.99 10.25 -15.15
CA THR A 43 -7.35 10.88 -13.87
C THR A 43 -8.55 11.85 -14.04
N PRO A 44 -9.43 11.99 -13.02
CA PRO A 44 -10.53 12.93 -13.05
C PRO A 44 -10.12 14.40 -12.82
N ALA A 45 -8.92 14.65 -12.33
CA ALA A 45 -8.38 15.98 -12.07
C ALA A 45 -6.85 15.97 -12.17
N GLU A 46 -6.26 17.14 -12.35
CA GLU A 46 -4.81 17.28 -12.45
C GLU A 46 -4.10 16.81 -11.17
N ILE A 47 -3.00 16.10 -11.39
CA ILE A 47 -2.12 15.61 -10.34
C ILE A 47 -0.82 16.43 -10.44
N PRO A 48 -0.24 16.91 -9.32
CA PRO A 48 1.00 17.67 -9.33
C PRO A 48 2.23 16.76 -9.55
N PHE A 49 2.40 16.32 -10.80
CA PHE A 49 3.53 15.52 -11.25
C PHE A 49 4.08 16.12 -12.53
N PRO A 50 5.19 16.83 -12.51
CA PRO A 50 5.67 17.62 -13.64
C PRO A 50 6.09 16.77 -14.86
N GLU A 51 6.41 15.50 -14.69
CA GLU A 51 6.89 14.60 -15.75
C GLU A 51 5.85 13.57 -16.19
N GLU A 52 4.60 13.76 -15.80
CA GLU A 52 3.51 12.83 -16.07
C GLU A 52 2.70 13.26 -17.28
N ARG A 53 2.37 12.28 -18.12
CA ARG A 53 1.36 12.48 -19.19
C ARG A 53 -0.02 12.17 -18.64
N GLN A 54 -0.76 13.23 -18.31
CA GLN A 54 -2.09 13.13 -17.72
C GLN A 54 -3.18 13.20 -18.79
N PHE A 55 -4.16 12.31 -18.65
CA PHE A 55 -5.32 12.23 -19.54
C PHE A 55 -6.57 12.47 -18.71
N LEU A 56 -7.04 13.70 -18.72
CA LEU A 56 -8.17 14.13 -17.91
C LEU A 56 -9.50 13.66 -18.53
N PHE A 57 -10.44 13.29 -17.65
CA PHE A 57 -11.83 13.06 -17.99
C PHE A 57 -12.76 13.76 -17.00
N ASP A 58 -13.85 14.35 -17.49
CA ASP A 58 -14.84 15.00 -16.63
C ASP A 58 -15.66 13.93 -15.87
N ALA A 59 -15.49 13.90 -14.54
CA ALA A 59 -16.20 13.01 -13.63
C ALA A 59 -17.47 13.65 -13.04
N LYS A 60 -17.68 14.96 -13.21
CA LYS A 60 -18.79 15.73 -12.62
C LYS A 60 -20.06 15.75 -13.49
N THR A 61 -20.23 14.77 -14.36
CA THR A 61 -21.37 14.64 -15.28
C THR A 61 -22.22 13.42 -14.92
N ASN A 62 -23.36 13.24 -15.61
CA ASN A 62 -24.16 12.02 -15.48
C ASN A 62 -23.37 10.77 -15.88
N LEU A 63 -23.83 9.60 -15.42
CA LEU A 63 -23.09 8.34 -15.55
C LEU A 63 -22.68 8.02 -17.00
N LEU A 64 -23.61 8.14 -17.96
CA LEU A 64 -23.33 7.82 -19.37
C LEU A 64 -22.29 8.75 -19.97
N LYS A 65 -22.41 10.05 -19.74
CA LYS A 65 -21.45 11.05 -20.22
C LYS A 65 -20.08 10.89 -19.56
N ARG A 66 -20.05 10.57 -18.27
CA ARG A 66 -18.81 10.28 -17.54
C ARG A 66 -18.08 9.07 -18.13
N GLU A 67 -18.78 7.97 -18.41
CA GLU A 67 -18.16 6.79 -19.01
C GLU A 67 -17.69 7.05 -20.45
N SER A 68 -18.42 7.85 -21.24
CA SER A 68 -18.00 8.30 -22.57
C SER A 68 -16.72 9.16 -22.49
N ASN A 69 -16.68 10.13 -21.57
CA ASN A 69 -15.50 10.98 -21.35
C ASN A 69 -14.29 10.16 -20.91
N ARG A 70 -14.50 9.18 -20.02
CA ARG A 70 -13.47 8.26 -19.57
C ARG A 70 -12.93 7.40 -20.71
N ALA A 71 -13.81 6.83 -21.52
CA ALA A 71 -13.41 6.05 -22.70
C ALA A 71 -12.62 6.91 -23.72
N SER A 72 -13.01 8.16 -23.93
CA SER A 72 -12.28 9.11 -24.77
C SER A 72 -10.88 9.42 -24.19
N GLY A 73 -10.79 9.68 -22.88
CA GLY A 73 -9.52 9.86 -22.18
C GLY A 73 -8.61 8.62 -22.30
N MET A 74 -9.18 7.43 -22.13
CA MET A 74 -8.47 6.16 -22.29
C MET A 74 -7.91 6.00 -23.71
N LYS A 75 -8.71 6.29 -24.76
CA LYS A 75 -8.23 6.23 -26.14
C LYS A 75 -7.06 7.17 -26.39
N ARG A 76 -7.11 8.42 -25.87
CA ARG A 76 -6.00 9.37 -25.98
C ARG A 76 -4.75 8.86 -25.25
N MET A 77 -4.91 8.29 -24.05
CA MET A 77 -3.81 7.69 -23.28
C MET A 77 -3.17 6.53 -24.04
N LEU A 78 -3.97 5.59 -24.55
CA LEU A 78 -3.46 4.44 -25.32
C LEU A 78 -2.73 4.87 -26.61
N LYS A 79 -3.22 5.94 -27.29
CA LYS A 79 -2.51 6.54 -28.43
C LYS A 79 -1.14 7.07 -28.00
N ALA A 80 -1.06 7.82 -26.92
CA ALA A 80 0.20 8.37 -26.40
C ALA A 80 1.16 7.27 -25.93
N VAL A 81 0.67 6.20 -25.31
CA VAL A 81 1.50 5.03 -24.94
C VAL A 81 2.06 4.35 -26.20
N ARG A 82 1.26 4.21 -27.26
CA ARG A 82 1.75 3.64 -28.54
C ARG A 82 2.81 4.53 -29.20
N GLU A 83 2.61 5.85 -29.21
CA GLU A 83 3.60 6.81 -29.71
C GLU A 83 4.90 6.81 -28.90
N TYR A 84 4.83 6.50 -27.61
CA TYR A 84 6.00 6.34 -26.75
C TYR A 84 6.84 5.12 -27.12
N GLN A 85 6.27 4.11 -27.79
CA GLN A 85 6.92 2.85 -28.20
C GLN A 85 7.64 2.15 -27.02
N PRO A 86 6.92 1.76 -25.94
CA PRO A 86 7.56 1.11 -24.81
C PRO A 86 8.01 -0.31 -25.17
N ASP A 87 9.10 -0.77 -24.55
CA ASP A 87 9.51 -2.18 -24.58
C ASP A 87 8.59 -3.02 -23.69
N ILE A 88 8.13 -2.41 -22.58
CA ILE A 88 7.24 -3.04 -21.60
C ILE A 88 6.30 -2.01 -20.98
N ILE A 89 5.11 -2.47 -20.63
CA ILE A 89 4.11 -1.66 -19.92
C ILE A 89 3.93 -2.23 -18.51
N TYR A 90 4.12 -1.39 -17.47
CA TYR A 90 3.81 -1.70 -16.10
C TYR A 90 2.48 -1.06 -15.73
N LEU A 91 1.44 -1.89 -15.65
CA LEU A 91 0.06 -1.45 -15.43
C LEU A 91 -0.36 -1.65 -13.98
N ARG A 92 -0.53 -0.55 -13.23
CA ARG A 92 -1.17 -0.62 -11.92
C ARG A 92 -2.62 -1.03 -12.08
N PHE A 93 -2.97 -2.20 -11.51
CA PHE A 93 -4.32 -2.75 -11.61
C PHE A 93 -5.36 -1.83 -10.96
N GLY A 94 -6.49 -1.70 -11.61
CA GLY A 94 -7.67 -0.97 -11.15
C GLY A 94 -8.91 -1.47 -11.87
N LEU A 95 -10.08 -0.92 -11.51
CA LEU A 95 -11.33 -1.28 -12.17
C LEU A 95 -11.24 -1.01 -13.67
N TYR A 96 -11.62 -2.01 -14.46
CA TYR A 96 -11.55 -1.92 -15.91
C TYR A 96 -12.31 -0.70 -16.46
N SER A 97 -11.71 -0.05 -17.44
CA SER A 97 -12.30 1.04 -18.22
C SER A 97 -12.09 0.78 -19.71
N TYR A 98 -13.18 0.85 -20.48
CA TYR A 98 -13.11 0.67 -21.93
C TYR A 98 -12.29 1.80 -22.60
N PRO A 99 -11.40 1.52 -23.55
CA PRO A 99 -10.98 0.23 -24.10
C PRO A 99 -9.60 -0.26 -23.56
N LEU A 100 -9.37 -0.30 -22.26
CA LEU A 100 -8.07 -0.67 -21.64
C LEU A 100 -7.45 -1.96 -22.21
N HIS A 101 -8.27 -2.95 -22.60
CA HIS A 101 -7.78 -4.21 -23.18
C HIS A 101 -6.90 -4.03 -24.43
N GLU A 102 -7.04 -2.90 -25.14
CA GLU A 102 -6.20 -2.59 -26.30
C GLU A 102 -4.70 -2.35 -25.93
N ILE A 103 -4.41 -2.14 -24.64
CA ILE A 103 -3.04 -1.91 -24.16
C ILE A 103 -2.11 -3.10 -24.45
N HIS A 104 -2.66 -4.31 -24.44
CA HIS A 104 -1.93 -5.56 -24.71
C HIS A 104 -1.46 -5.70 -26.17
N LYS A 105 -2.02 -4.88 -27.09
CA LYS A 105 -1.61 -4.80 -28.50
C LYS A 105 -0.43 -3.85 -28.71
N ILE A 106 -0.01 -3.11 -27.68
CA ILE A 106 1.05 -2.09 -27.79
C ILE A 106 2.41 -2.70 -27.44
N ALA A 107 2.50 -3.34 -26.28
CA ALA A 107 3.71 -4.01 -25.78
C ALA A 107 3.33 -5.06 -24.73
N PRO A 108 4.27 -5.93 -24.28
CA PRO A 108 4.06 -6.81 -23.13
C PRO A 108 3.61 -6.03 -21.90
N VAL A 109 2.53 -6.49 -21.25
CA VAL A 109 1.97 -5.85 -20.07
C VAL A 109 2.28 -6.69 -18.82
N VAL A 110 2.94 -6.10 -17.84
CA VAL A 110 3.06 -6.62 -16.48
C VAL A 110 2.04 -5.90 -15.60
N VAL A 111 1.16 -6.66 -14.99
CA VAL A 111 0.09 -6.15 -14.12
C VAL A 111 0.59 -6.07 -12.68
N ASP A 112 0.50 -4.89 -12.05
CA ASP A 112 0.82 -4.64 -10.64
C ASP A 112 -0.44 -4.74 -9.78
N THR A 113 -0.55 -5.76 -8.95
CA THR A 113 -1.61 -5.88 -7.95
C THR A 113 -1.23 -5.12 -6.67
N ASN A 114 -2.20 -4.65 -5.89
CA ASN A 114 -1.90 -3.83 -4.72
C ASN A 114 -2.70 -4.16 -3.47
N SER A 115 -3.91 -4.68 -3.63
CA SER A 115 -4.84 -5.01 -2.54
C SER A 115 -5.83 -6.07 -3.01
N ASN A 116 -6.62 -6.63 -2.08
CA ASN A 116 -7.72 -7.53 -2.41
C ASN A 116 -8.90 -6.73 -2.99
N ASP A 117 -8.76 -6.30 -4.23
CA ASP A 117 -9.75 -5.52 -4.95
C ASP A 117 -11.12 -6.22 -5.07
N VAL A 118 -11.13 -7.54 -5.11
CA VAL A 118 -12.38 -8.32 -5.20
C VAL A 118 -13.24 -8.10 -3.96
N ASP A 119 -12.65 -8.17 -2.77
CA ASP A 119 -13.38 -7.96 -1.52
C ASP A 119 -13.68 -6.47 -1.26
N GLU A 120 -12.77 -5.59 -1.63
CA GLU A 120 -12.97 -4.14 -1.55
C GLU A 120 -14.15 -3.69 -2.41
N TYR A 121 -14.24 -4.14 -3.66
CA TYR A 121 -15.39 -3.82 -4.52
C TYR A 121 -16.69 -4.45 -4.01
N ARG A 122 -16.64 -5.66 -3.42
CA ARG A 122 -17.82 -6.28 -2.80
C ARG A 122 -18.39 -5.43 -1.67
N LYS A 123 -17.51 -4.90 -0.79
CA LYS A 123 -17.90 -4.02 0.32
C LYS A 123 -18.43 -2.68 -0.16
N LYS A 124 -17.89 -2.17 -1.28
CA LYS A 124 -18.26 -0.88 -1.82
C LYS A 124 -19.60 -0.90 -2.56
N SER A 125 -19.86 -1.89 -3.43
CA SER A 125 -21.08 -2.01 -4.21
C SER A 125 -21.15 -3.35 -4.93
N VAL A 126 -22.33 -3.98 -4.94
CA VAL A 126 -22.63 -5.18 -5.72
C VAL A 126 -22.37 -4.96 -7.23
N PHE A 127 -22.69 -3.76 -7.74
CA PHE A 127 -22.43 -3.39 -9.13
C PHE A 127 -20.92 -3.40 -9.45
N PHE A 128 -20.09 -2.75 -8.64
CA PHE A 128 -18.65 -2.72 -8.85
C PHE A 128 -18.00 -4.11 -8.68
N TYR A 129 -18.52 -4.92 -7.77
CA TYR A 129 -18.08 -6.30 -7.62
C TYR A 129 -18.29 -7.11 -8.90
N TRP A 130 -19.51 -7.10 -9.44
CA TRP A 130 -19.80 -7.86 -10.67
C TRP A 130 -19.08 -7.29 -11.89
N LEU A 131 -19.00 -5.97 -12.01
CA LEU A 131 -18.22 -5.33 -13.08
C LEU A 131 -16.75 -5.79 -13.03
N ASN A 132 -16.13 -5.77 -11.85
CA ASN A 132 -14.76 -6.27 -11.69
C ASN A 132 -14.66 -7.76 -12.05
N ARG A 133 -15.56 -8.60 -11.56
CA ARG A 133 -15.57 -10.04 -11.84
C ARG A 133 -15.66 -10.36 -13.34
N LEU A 134 -16.49 -9.66 -14.07
CA LEU A 134 -16.71 -9.87 -15.49
C LEU A 134 -15.59 -9.31 -16.37
N THR A 135 -14.97 -8.20 -15.95
CA THR A 135 -14.02 -7.48 -16.81
C THR A 135 -12.56 -7.69 -16.44
N ARG A 136 -12.24 -8.16 -15.20
CA ARG A 136 -10.84 -8.30 -14.76
C ARG A 136 -10.00 -9.19 -15.68
N ASN A 137 -10.60 -10.23 -16.26
CA ASN A 137 -9.89 -11.12 -17.17
C ASN A 137 -9.48 -10.46 -18.50
N LEU A 138 -10.10 -9.32 -18.87
CA LEU A 138 -9.66 -8.51 -20.01
C LEU A 138 -8.30 -7.84 -19.74
N THR A 139 -7.94 -7.68 -18.47
CA THR A 139 -6.64 -7.13 -18.04
C THR A 139 -5.66 -8.26 -17.71
N PHE A 140 -6.05 -9.25 -16.91
CA PHE A 140 -5.16 -10.32 -16.49
C PHE A 140 -4.94 -11.39 -17.56
N GLY A 141 -5.97 -11.73 -18.34
CA GLY A 141 -5.90 -12.80 -19.35
C GLY A 141 -4.72 -12.65 -20.32
N PRO A 142 -4.58 -11.52 -21.01
CA PRO A 142 -3.48 -11.25 -21.95
C PRO A 142 -2.19 -10.77 -21.31
N ALA A 143 -2.12 -10.58 -19.98
CA ALA A 143 -0.93 -10.08 -19.32
C ALA A 143 0.28 -11.01 -19.53
N ALA A 144 1.44 -10.41 -19.75
CA ALA A 144 2.70 -11.13 -19.92
C ALA A 144 3.33 -11.56 -18.60
N GLY A 145 2.93 -10.94 -17.49
CA GLY A 145 3.34 -11.28 -16.14
C GLY A 145 2.57 -10.48 -15.09
N VAL A 146 2.73 -10.87 -13.83
CA VAL A 146 2.08 -10.22 -12.70
C VAL A 146 3.12 -9.91 -11.62
N VAL A 147 3.07 -8.71 -11.04
CA VAL A 147 3.79 -8.35 -9.83
C VAL A 147 2.78 -8.18 -8.69
N SER A 148 3.08 -8.76 -7.53
CA SER A 148 2.22 -8.70 -6.35
C SER A 148 3.04 -8.37 -5.09
N PRO A 149 2.48 -7.63 -4.11
CA PRO A 149 3.17 -7.34 -2.86
C PRO A 149 3.16 -8.53 -1.87
N SER A 150 2.39 -9.58 -2.12
CA SER A 150 2.35 -10.78 -1.27
C SER A 150 1.98 -12.03 -2.07
N TYR A 151 2.32 -13.20 -1.54
CA TYR A 151 1.96 -14.50 -2.14
C TYR A 151 0.44 -14.74 -2.05
N GLU A 152 -0.17 -14.42 -0.92
CA GLU A 152 -1.63 -14.57 -0.73
C GLU A 152 -2.43 -13.77 -1.76
N LEU A 153 -1.99 -12.55 -2.12
CA LEU A 153 -2.65 -11.78 -3.17
C LEU A 153 -2.50 -12.43 -4.55
N VAL A 154 -1.41 -13.13 -4.82
CA VAL A 154 -1.28 -13.92 -6.05
C VAL A 154 -2.38 -14.98 -6.09
N ASP A 155 -2.54 -15.75 -5.02
CA ASP A 155 -3.53 -16.84 -4.93
C ASP A 155 -4.97 -16.33 -5.07
N ILE A 156 -5.26 -15.16 -4.46
CA ILE A 156 -6.59 -14.55 -4.51
C ILE A 156 -6.91 -13.94 -5.89
N LEU A 157 -5.94 -13.26 -6.49
CA LEU A 157 -6.20 -12.33 -7.59
C LEU A 157 -5.85 -12.88 -8.97
N VAL A 158 -4.88 -13.78 -9.06
CA VAL A 158 -4.43 -14.33 -10.35
C VAL A 158 -5.23 -15.58 -10.67
N PRO A 159 -6.19 -15.53 -11.61
CA PRO A 159 -7.18 -16.60 -11.81
C PRO A 159 -6.58 -17.91 -12.31
N ARG A 160 -5.38 -17.88 -12.86
CA ARG A 160 -4.62 -19.04 -13.35
C ARG A 160 -3.13 -18.77 -13.18
N HIS A 161 -2.42 -19.73 -12.63
CA HIS A 161 -0.97 -19.69 -12.43
C HIS A 161 -0.18 -20.07 -13.69
N ASP A 162 -0.70 -19.76 -14.88
CA ASP A 162 -0.08 -20.03 -16.19
C ASP A 162 0.89 -18.91 -16.63
N LYS A 163 1.05 -17.88 -15.80
CA LYS A 163 1.84 -16.69 -16.11
C LYS A 163 3.02 -16.54 -15.16
N PRO A 164 4.13 -15.95 -15.63
CA PRO A 164 5.19 -15.51 -14.73
C PRO A 164 4.65 -14.58 -13.64
N VAL A 165 5.01 -14.85 -12.38
CA VAL A 165 4.65 -14.04 -11.23
C VAL A 165 5.90 -13.66 -10.47
N CYS A 166 5.97 -12.39 -10.05
CA CYS A 166 7.02 -11.90 -9.17
C CYS A 166 6.40 -11.28 -7.92
N VAL A 167 6.67 -11.87 -6.76
CA VAL A 167 6.28 -11.27 -5.48
C VAL A 167 7.36 -10.30 -5.05
N VAL A 168 6.97 -9.02 -4.95
CA VAL A 168 7.84 -7.92 -4.51
C VAL A 168 7.10 -7.10 -3.48
N ALA A 169 7.38 -7.36 -2.22
CA ALA A 169 6.80 -6.62 -1.11
C ALA A 169 7.11 -5.11 -1.19
N ASN A 170 6.31 -4.29 -0.53
CA ASN A 170 6.58 -2.86 -0.45
C ASN A 170 7.90 -2.60 0.28
N GLY A 171 8.63 -1.59 -0.16
CA GLY A 171 9.87 -1.14 0.45
C GLY A 171 9.87 0.35 0.73
N VAL A 172 10.98 0.83 1.27
CA VAL A 172 11.27 2.24 1.50
C VAL A 172 12.65 2.56 0.93
N ASP A 173 12.81 3.72 0.32
CA ASP A 173 14.14 4.21 -0.09
C ASP A 173 14.92 4.56 1.18
N LEU A 174 15.99 3.80 1.43
CA LEU A 174 16.81 3.96 2.64
C LEU A 174 17.92 5.01 2.50
N THR A 175 17.98 5.72 1.38
CA THR A 175 19.09 6.68 1.12
C THR A 175 19.09 7.85 2.11
N ASP A 176 17.92 8.36 2.46
CA ASP A 176 17.75 9.56 3.31
C ASP A 176 16.92 9.24 4.57
N VAL A 177 17.10 8.03 5.12
CA VAL A 177 16.38 7.61 6.31
C VAL A 177 17.01 8.24 7.55
N GLU A 178 16.19 8.92 8.34
CA GLU A 178 16.54 9.48 9.64
C GLU A 178 15.85 8.67 10.75
N ILE A 179 16.65 7.97 11.56
CA ILE A 179 16.14 7.34 12.78
C ILE A 179 15.74 8.43 13.75
N LEU A 180 14.49 8.43 14.18
CA LEU A 180 13.99 9.37 15.15
C LEU A 180 14.66 9.16 16.53
N PRO A 181 14.94 10.21 17.29
CA PRO A 181 15.42 10.06 18.66
C PRO A 181 14.47 9.21 19.51
N ALA A 182 15.01 8.42 20.41
CA ALA A 182 14.20 7.63 21.34
C ALA A 182 13.40 8.58 22.25
N PRO A 183 12.08 8.37 22.45
CA PRO A 183 11.29 9.20 23.32
C PRO A 183 11.62 8.96 24.80
N LYS A 184 11.35 9.97 25.62
CA LYS A 184 11.53 9.88 27.08
C LYS A 184 10.17 9.89 27.78
N ASN A 185 9.33 8.92 27.43
CA ASN A 185 7.99 8.80 28.02
C ASN A 185 8.05 8.22 29.43
N THR A 186 7.11 8.61 30.30
CA THR A 186 6.96 8.01 31.63
C THR A 186 6.19 6.70 31.56
N TYR A 187 5.28 6.59 30.61
CA TYR A 187 4.48 5.40 30.30
C TYR A 187 4.52 5.14 28.80
N PRO A 188 4.29 3.91 28.35
CA PRO A 188 4.34 3.59 26.93
C PRO A 188 3.35 4.38 26.08
N VAL A 189 3.79 4.73 24.88
CA VAL A 189 2.98 5.39 23.86
C VAL A 189 2.89 4.50 22.63
N LEU A 190 1.67 4.04 22.31
CA LEU A 190 1.38 3.28 21.09
C LEU A 190 0.74 4.21 20.05
N THR A 191 1.11 4.07 18.78
CA THR A 191 0.53 4.89 17.70
C THR A 191 0.07 4.02 16.53
N LEU A 192 -1.19 4.20 16.11
CA LEU A 192 -1.72 3.67 14.86
C LEU A 192 -1.93 4.81 13.87
N VAL A 193 -1.39 4.66 12.65
CA VAL A 193 -1.66 5.55 11.52
C VAL A 193 -2.61 4.83 10.56
N GLY A 194 -3.75 5.44 10.24
CA GLY A 194 -4.77 4.78 9.43
C GLY A 194 -5.62 5.72 8.59
N THR A 195 -6.64 5.16 7.96
CA THR A 195 -7.65 5.89 7.17
C THR A 195 -9.04 5.45 7.66
N PRO A 196 -9.97 6.36 7.91
CA PRO A 196 -11.32 6.03 8.35
C PRO A 196 -12.05 5.08 7.39
N GLY A 197 -13.00 4.31 7.92
CA GLY A 197 -13.77 3.33 7.15
C GLY A 197 -13.06 2.02 6.87
N MET A 198 -11.81 1.85 7.32
CA MET A 198 -11.01 0.64 7.13
C MET A 198 -11.06 -0.23 8.40
N SER A 199 -12.09 -1.06 8.55
CA SER A 199 -12.31 -1.91 9.75
C SER A 199 -11.14 -2.84 10.08
N TRP A 200 -10.34 -3.20 9.09
CA TRP A 200 -9.16 -4.04 9.28
C TRP A 200 -7.99 -3.36 9.99
N HIS A 201 -8.02 -2.05 10.19
CA HIS A 201 -7.02 -1.38 11.03
C HIS A 201 -7.13 -1.83 12.49
N GLY A 202 -8.33 -2.15 13.00
CA GLY A 202 -8.55 -2.64 14.35
C GLY A 202 -8.48 -1.52 15.41
N VAL A 203 -8.95 -0.31 15.06
CA VAL A 203 -9.02 0.83 15.99
C VAL A 203 -9.87 0.50 17.22
N ASP A 204 -11.00 -0.16 17.02
CA ASP A 204 -11.87 -0.67 18.07
C ASP A 204 -11.14 -1.54 19.09
N LYS A 205 -10.24 -2.41 18.63
CA LYS A 205 -9.44 -3.28 19.49
C LYS A 205 -8.43 -2.51 20.34
N LEU A 206 -7.82 -1.45 19.77
CA LEU A 206 -6.91 -0.57 20.52
C LEU A 206 -7.65 0.25 21.57
N ILE A 207 -8.89 0.64 21.31
CA ILE A 207 -9.74 1.33 22.29
C ILE A 207 -10.05 0.41 23.46
N GLU A 208 -10.43 -0.84 23.21
CA GLU A 208 -10.66 -1.83 24.28
C GLU A 208 -9.36 -2.13 25.06
N PHE A 209 -8.21 -2.20 24.39
CA PHE A 209 -6.91 -2.31 25.06
C PHE A 209 -6.63 -1.10 25.97
N ALA A 210 -6.92 0.12 25.49
CA ALA A 210 -6.73 1.35 26.25
C ALA A 210 -7.60 1.42 27.53
N LYS A 211 -8.83 0.88 27.49
CA LYS A 211 -9.70 0.77 28.65
C LYS A 211 -9.09 -0.12 29.74
N ARG A 212 -8.38 -1.18 29.34
CA ARG A 212 -7.73 -2.13 30.27
C ARG A 212 -6.43 -1.57 30.87
N TYR A 213 -5.74 -0.69 30.16
CA TYR A 213 -4.46 -0.10 30.58
C TYR A 213 -4.49 1.42 30.45
N PRO A 214 -5.15 2.13 31.41
CA PRO A 214 -5.35 3.56 31.33
C PRO A 214 -4.07 4.40 31.41
N GLU A 215 -2.96 3.83 31.89
CA GLU A 215 -1.64 4.45 31.93
C GLU A 215 -0.94 4.49 30.56
N ILE A 216 -1.33 3.62 29.62
CA ILE A 216 -0.74 3.56 28.27
C ILE A 216 -1.46 4.54 27.37
N THR A 217 -0.73 5.45 26.73
CA THR A 217 -1.30 6.38 25.76
C THR A 217 -1.44 5.73 24.37
N ILE A 218 -2.61 5.87 23.75
CA ILE A 218 -2.85 5.42 22.39
C ILE A 218 -3.09 6.62 21.48
N ASN A 219 -2.20 6.86 20.51
CA ASN A 219 -2.42 7.83 19.45
C ASN A 219 -3.05 7.13 18.22
N ILE A 220 -4.14 7.68 17.70
CA ILE A 220 -4.80 7.21 16.47
C ILE A 220 -4.78 8.37 15.48
N VAL A 221 -3.91 8.27 14.49
CA VAL A 221 -3.75 9.27 13.44
C VAL A 221 -4.61 8.90 12.24
N GLY A 222 -5.27 9.88 11.66
CA GLY A 222 -6.18 9.73 10.53
C GLY A 222 -7.66 9.60 10.92
N TYR A 223 -7.98 9.33 12.18
CA TYR A 223 -9.33 9.19 12.70
C TYR A 223 -9.66 10.37 13.63
N GLY A 224 -10.84 10.97 13.41
CA GLY A 224 -11.45 11.95 14.31
C GLY A 224 -12.56 11.33 15.18
N PRO A 225 -13.15 12.12 16.10
CA PRO A 225 -14.21 11.62 16.98
C PRO A 225 -15.44 11.04 16.27
N GLY A 226 -15.75 11.51 15.05
CA GLY A 226 -16.85 10.99 14.23
C GLY A 226 -16.56 9.70 13.45
N ASP A 227 -15.31 9.22 13.50
CA ASP A 227 -14.86 8.03 12.75
C ASP A 227 -14.79 6.78 13.64
N VAL A 228 -15.14 6.89 14.91
CA VAL A 228 -15.02 5.84 15.91
C VAL A 228 -16.35 5.71 16.66
N ASP A 229 -16.84 4.47 16.79
CA ASP A 229 -18.05 4.18 17.53
C ASP A 229 -17.77 3.98 19.03
N GLY A 230 -18.71 4.43 19.89
CA GLY A 230 -18.67 4.23 21.33
C GLY A 230 -17.78 5.22 22.09
N ASP A 231 -17.62 4.95 23.40
CA ASP A 231 -16.86 5.80 24.30
C ASP A 231 -15.35 5.64 24.13
N VAL A 232 -14.67 6.74 23.89
CA VAL A 232 -13.22 6.81 23.74
C VAL A 232 -12.60 7.19 25.09
N PRO A 233 -11.77 6.34 25.71
CA PRO A 233 -11.16 6.64 27.01
C PRO A 233 -10.13 7.78 26.92
N ALA A 234 -9.88 8.46 28.06
CA ALA A 234 -9.07 9.68 28.12
C ALA A 234 -7.59 9.48 27.66
N ASN A 235 -7.09 8.24 27.74
CA ASN A 235 -5.73 7.89 27.27
C ASN A 235 -5.66 7.59 25.77
N VAL A 236 -6.77 7.71 25.01
CA VAL A 236 -6.80 7.62 23.55
C VAL A 236 -6.91 9.02 22.94
N LYS A 237 -5.99 9.35 22.04
CA LYS A 237 -5.95 10.62 21.32
C LYS A 237 -6.25 10.41 19.84
N LEU A 238 -7.40 10.92 19.39
CA LEU A 238 -7.81 10.91 17.99
C LEU A 238 -7.31 12.20 17.33
N HIS A 239 -6.33 12.09 16.43
CA HIS A 239 -5.66 13.25 15.83
C HIS A 239 -6.33 13.78 14.55
N GLY A 240 -7.31 13.04 13.99
CA GLY A 240 -7.84 13.36 12.68
C GLY A 240 -6.79 13.26 11.57
N PHE A 241 -7.05 13.91 10.44
CA PHE A 241 -6.10 13.95 9.33
C PHE A 241 -4.90 14.85 9.68
N LEU A 242 -3.70 14.30 9.52
CA LEU A 242 -2.43 15.00 9.69
C LEU A 242 -1.64 14.96 8.37
N ASN A 243 -0.86 16.01 8.10
CA ASN A 243 0.12 16.00 7.02
C ASN A 243 1.38 15.18 7.42
N SER A 244 2.25 14.91 6.45
CA SER A 244 3.41 14.03 6.67
C SER A 244 4.35 14.50 7.80
N GLN A 245 4.53 15.82 7.96
CA GLN A 245 5.38 16.35 9.05
C GLN A 245 4.70 16.14 10.41
N GLN A 246 3.43 16.44 10.52
CA GLN A 246 2.66 16.23 11.74
C GLN A 246 2.59 14.75 12.14
N VAL A 247 2.47 13.82 11.14
CA VAL A 247 2.58 12.39 11.40
C VAL A 247 3.95 12.03 11.97
N LYS A 248 5.04 12.57 11.39
CA LYS A 248 6.40 12.37 11.89
C LYS A 248 6.56 12.89 13.31
N ASP A 249 5.96 14.03 13.64
CA ASP A 249 6.02 14.63 14.99
C ASP A 249 5.32 13.73 16.03
N VAL A 250 4.16 13.15 15.71
CA VAL A 250 3.49 12.15 16.57
C VAL A 250 4.35 10.89 16.73
N LEU A 251 4.94 10.41 15.63
CA LEU A 251 5.79 9.22 15.62
C LEU A 251 7.09 9.44 16.43
N ALA A 252 7.60 10.66 16.51
CA ALA A 252 8.78 10.97 17.34
C ALA A 252 8.55 10.68 18.83
N GLY A 253 7.31 10.85 19.32
CA GLY A 253 6.92 10.53 20.69
C GLY A 253 6.44 9.09 20.90
N THR A 254 6.54 8.22 19.90
CA THR A 254 5.99 6.85 19.90
C THR A 254 7.03 5.82 20.33
N ASP A 255 6.67 4.92 21.25
CA ASP A 255 7.48 3.76 21.64
C ASP A 255 7.18 2.54 20.75
N VAL A 256 5.90 2.31 20.41
CA VAL A 256 5.48 1.20 19.54
C VAL A 256 4.49 1.69 18.48
N ALA A 257 4.77 1.45 17.22
CA ALA A 257 3.82 1.68 16.14
C ALA A 257 2.96 0.45 15.89
N CYS A 258 1.64 0.65 15.84
CA CYS A 258 0.70 -0.42 15.55
C CYS A 258 0.47 -0.53 14.03
N GLY A 259 0.71 -1.72 13.49
CA GLY A 259 0.29 -2.08 12.15
C GLY A 259 -1.21 -2.34 12.06
N THR A 260 -1.62 -3.12 11.07
CA THR A 260 -3.01 -3.57 10.93
C THR A 260 -3.29 -4.70 11.92
N LEU A 261 -4.32 -4.56 12.78
CA LEU A 261 -4.62 -5.49 13.87
C LEU A 261 -5.85 -6.39 13.63
N ALA A 262 -6.57 -6.17 12.54
CA ALA A 262 -7.77 -6.93 12.19
C ALA A 262 -7.82 -7.30 10.69
N PHE A 263 -6.68 -7.74 10.13
CA PHE A 263 -6.55 -7.94 8.69
C PHE A 263 -7.43 -9.09 8.17
N HIS A 264 -7.80 -10.05 9.04
CA HIS A 264 -8.80 -11.08 8.77
C HIS A 264 -10.17 -10.52 8.36
N ARG A 265 -10.55 -9.29 8.82
CA ARG A 265 -11.78 -8.62 8.41
C ARG A 265 -11.78 -8.27 6.91
N ASN A 266 -10.60 -8.20 6.29
CA ASN A 266 -10.40 -8.08 4.84
C ASN A 266 -10.12 -9.44 4.17
N LYS A 267 -10.38 -10.55 4.86
CA LYS A 267 -10.13 -11.93 4.41
C LYS A 267 -8.70 -12.13 3.92
N MET A 268 -7.76 -11.55 4.64
CA MET A 268 -6.34 -11.63 4.34
C MET A 268 -5.52 -11.92 5.59
N HIS A 269 -4.42 -12.63 5.41
CA HIS A 269 -3.49 -13.03 6.46
C HIS A 269 -2.06 -12.55 6.21
N GLU A 270 -1.74 -12.19 4.96
CA GLU A 270 -0.42 -11.72 4.57
C GLU A 270 -0.48 -10.29 4.03
N ALA A 271 0.44 -9.46 4.46
CA ALA A 271 0.54 -8.07 3.98
C ALA A 271 2.00 -7.59 3.91
N SER A 272 2.17 -6.53 3.15
CA SER A 272 3.37 -5.71 3.10
C SER A 272 2.98 -4.25 3.36
N ALA A 273 2.62 -3.94 4.61
CA ALA A 273 2.03 -2.66 4.98
C ALA A 273 3.06 -1.52 4.97
N LEU A 274 2.84 -0.48 4.15
CA LEU A 274 3.73 0.69 4.06
C LEU A 274 3.94 1.38 5.41
N LYS A 275 2.88 1.52 6.23
CA LYS A 275 2.97 2.13 7.56
C LYS A 275 3.95 1.40 8.50
N VAL A 276 4.04 0.06 8.40
CA VAL A 276 4.99 -0.74 9.17
C VAL A 276 6.42 -0.51 8.68
N ARG A 277 6.62 -0.46 7.34
CA ARG A 277 7.94 -0.14 6.76
C ARG A 277 8.40 1.24 7.19
N GLU A 278 7.53 2.23 7.11
CA GLU A 278 7.84 3.61 7.50
C GLU A 278 8.19 3.71 9.00
N ALA A 279 7.41 3.07 9.88
CA ALA A 279 7.72 3.03 11.32
C ALA A 279 9.09 2.40 11.59
N LEU A 280 9.37 1.24 10.98
CA LEU A 280 10.67 0.57 11.13
C LEU A 280 11.82 1.41 10.61
N THR A 281 11.63 2.18 9.52
CA THR A 281 12.70 3.07 9.01
C THR A 281 12.92 4.29 9.90
N PHE A 282 11.91 4.74 10.66
CA PHE A 282 12.09 5.72 11.71
C PHE A 282 12.70 5.14 13.02
N GLY A 283 13.03 3.85 13.01
CA GLY A 283 13.56 3.14 14.16
C GLY A 283 12.51 2.76 15.21
N ILE A 284 11.22 2.82 14.90
CA ILE A 284 10.14 2.56 15.86
C ILE A 284 9.81 1.07 15.89
N PRO A 285 9.84 0.40 17.08
CA PRO A 285 9.32 -0.94 17.26
C PRO A 285 7.86 -1.08 16.80
N VAL A 286 7.47 -2.28 16.33
CA VAL A 286 6.14 -2.46 15.74
C VAL A 286 5.38 -3.64 16.35
N LEU A 287 4.06 -3.46 16.49
CA LEU A 287 3.07 -4.49 16.77
C LEU A 287 2.29 -4.81 15.50
N ILE A 288 2.26 -6.05 15.04
CA ILE A 288 1.53 -6.48 13.86
C ILE A 288 0.68 -7.73 14.13
N ALA A 289 -0.47 -7.83 13.46
CA ALA A 289 -1.37 -8.99 13.54
C ALA A 289 -1.60 -9.60 12.15
N PHE A 290 -0.53 -9.76 11.37
CA PHE A 290 -0.54 -10.41 10.06
C PHE A 290 0.84 -10.97 9.76
N ARG A 291 0.91 -11.93 8.83
CA ARG A 291 2.18 -12.42 8.29
C ARG A 291 2.74 -11.36 7.34
N ASP A 292 3.91 -10.84 7.67
CA ASP A 292 4.58 -9.88 6.79
C ASP A 292 5.37 -10.61 5.70
N THR A 293 5.19 -10.19 4.44
CA THR A 293 5.77 -10.88 3.27
C THR A 293 7.30 -11.03 3.32
N ASP A 294 8.02 -10.04 3.88
CA ASP A 294 9.48 -10.07 3.95
C ASP A 294 10.02 -10.37 5.35
N LEU A 295 9.28 -9.96 6.38
CA LEU A 295 9.76 -9.96 7.75
C LEU A 295 9.27 -11.18 8.56
N ASN A 296 8.49 -12.07 7.95
CA ASN A 296 7.89 -13.20 8.67
C ASN A 296 8.92 -14.06 9.43
N ASP A 297 10.05 -14.33 8.80
CA ASP A 297 11.10 -15.19 9.33
C ASP A 297 12.23 -14.40 10.03
N VAL A 298 12.09 -13.07 10.10
CA VAL A 298 13.07 -12.19 10.77
C VAL A 298 12.77 -12.14 12.26
N GLN A 299 13.61 -12.78 13.05
CA GLN A 299 13.49 -12.80 14.50
C GLN A 299 14.22 -11.60 15.10
N VAL A 300 13.45 -10.61 15.57
CA VAL A 300 13.97 -9.40 16.24
C VAL A 300 13.03 -9.03 17.38
N GLU A 301 13.60 -8.62 18.52
CA GLU A 301 12.84 -8.24 19.70
C GLU A 301 11.94 -7.02 19.50
N THR A 302 12.20 -6.22 18.46
CA THR A 302 11.48 -4.98 18.17
C THR A 302 10.24 -5.17 17.28
N ILE A 303 9.87 -6.40 16.97
CA ILE A 303 8.66 -6.74 16.21
C ILE A 303 7.82 -7.75 17.00
N LEU A 304 6.75 -7.28 17.63
CA LEU A 304 5.76 -8.18 18.24
C LEU A 304 4.73 -8.62 17.20
N ARG A 305 4.54 -9.94 17.10
CA ARG A 305 3.54 -10.57 16.22
C ARG A 305 2.49 -11.27 17.05
N ILE A 306 1.23 -10.84 16.90
CA ILE A 306 0.08 -11.53 17.51
C ILE A 306 -0.77 -12.19 16.41
N PRO A 307 -1.58 -13.20 16.76
CA PRO A 307 -2.47 -13.86 15.79
C PRO A 307 -3.43 -12.90 15.09
N ASN A 308 -3.78 -13.19 13.83
CA ASN A 308 -4.74 -12.41 13.04
C ASN A 308 -6.18 -12.92 13.29
N THR A 309 -6.69 -12.73 14.51
CA THR A 309 -8.04 -13.14 14.95
C THR A 309 -8.85 -11.98 15.49
N GLU A 310 -10.15 -12.16 15.70
CA GLU A 310 -11.01 -11.06 16.18
C GLU A 310 -10.66 -10.65 17.62
N ASP A 311 -10.31 -11.57 18.48
CA ASP A 311 -10.03 -11.38 19.90
C ASP A 311 -8.53 -11.19 20.24
N ASN A 312 -7.67 -11.10 19.22
CA ASN A 312 -6.21 -11.13 19.34
C ASN A 312 -5.64 -10.11 20.34
N VAL A 313 -6.03 -8.85 20.23
CA VAL A 313 -5.49 -7.77 21.07
C VAL A 313 -5.87 -7.97 22.53
N LEU A 314 -7.10 -8.40 22.81
CA LEU A 314 -7.53 -8.65 24.19
C LEU A 314 -6.94 -9.93 24.78
N ARG A 315 -6.79 -10.99 23.99
CA ARG A 315 -6.14 -12.23 24.42
C ARG A 315 -4.66 -12.06 24.71
N HIS A 316 -3.98 -11.23 23.93
CA HIS A 316 -2.56 -10.94 24.06
C HIS A 316 -2.29 -9.59 24.75
N ALA A 317 -3.27 -9.07 25.50
CA ALA A 317 -3.19 -7.73 26.07
C ALA A 317 -2.00 -7.58 27.06
N GLU A 318 -1.68 -8.61 27.85
CA GLU A 318 -0.53 -8.60 28.75
C GLU A 318 0.78 -8.63 27.97
N GLU A 319 0.88 -9.47 26.95
CA GLU A 319 2.05 -9.55 26.08
C GLU A 319 2.30 -8.21 25.35
N ILE A 320 1.23 -7.56 24.86
CA ILE A 320 1.32 -6.22 24.22
C ILE A 320 1.78 -5.16 25.23
N ARG A 321 1.23 -5.19 26.47
CA ARG A 321 1.66 -4.28 27.54
C ARG A 321 3.14 -4.47 27.84
N ASP A 322 3.55 -5.70 28.09
CA ASP A 322 4.93 -6.03 28.48
C ASP A 322 5.92 -5.66 27.36
N PHE A 323 5.54 -5.92 26.10
CA PHE A 323 6.30 -5.47 24.95
C PHE A 323 6.38 -3.94 24.89
N ALA A 324 5.28 -3.23 25.12
CA ALA A 324 5.27 -1.78 25.09
C ALA A 324 6.22 -1.19 26.16
N TYR A 325 6.21 -1.73 27.36
CA TYR A 325 7.16 -1.33 28.42
C TYR A 325 8.61 -1.70 28.07
N ALA A 326 8.84 -2.88 27.52
CA ALA A 326 10.17 -3.32 27.10
C ALA A 326 10.76 -2.45 25.96
N MET A 327 9.91 -1.85 25.14
CA MET A 327 10.31 -1.02 23.99
C MET A 327 10.41 0.48 24.33
N MET A 328 10.03 0.91 25.54
CA MET A 328 10.18 2.30 25.94
C MET A 328 11.62 2.80 25.75
N GLY A 329 11.77 3.92 25.06
CA GLY A 329 13.08 4.53 24.82
C GLY A 329 14.03 3.73 23.93
N LYS A 330 13.56 2.66 23.26
CA LYS A 330 14.36 1.89 22.31
C LYS A 330 14.10 2.29 20.86
N ARG A 331 15.06 1.96 20.01
CA ARG A 331 14.93 2.09 18.54
C ARG A 331 15.38 0.79 17.86
N VAL A 332 14.76 0.54 16.71
CA VAL A 332 15.08 -0.62 15.86
C VAL A 332 16.47 -0.44 15.23
N ASP A 333 17.26 -1.49 15.25
CA ASP A 333 18.51 -1.55 14.50
C ASP A 333 18.21 -1.79 13.01
N LEU A 334 18.39 -0.74 12.20
CA LEU A 334 18.19 -0.82 10.75
C LEU A 334 19.19 -1.74 10.04
N SER A 335 20.32 -2.07 10.64
CA SER A 335 21.26 -3.03 10.04
C SER A 335 20.62 -4.43 9.91
N VAL A 336 19.70 -4.77 10.82
CA VAL A 336 19.00 -6.05 10.82
C VAL A 336 17.77 -6.05 9.90
N VAL A 337 16.92 -5.05 10.00
CA VAL A 337 15.65 -5.02 9.24
C VAL A 337 15.77 -4.34 7.87
N GLY A 338 16.71 -3.40 7.72
CA GLY A 338 16.90 -2.60 6.52
C GLY A 338 17.05 -3.41 5.23
N PRO A 339 17.86 -4.51 5.20
CA PRO A 339 17.98 -5.35 4.01
C PRO A 339 16.67 -5.89 3.44
N TYR A 340 15.65 -6.06 4.29
CA TYR A 340 14.29 -6.50 3.91
C TYR A 340 13.38 -5.34 3.49
N LEU A 341 13.71 -4.12 3.92
CA LEU A 341 12.91 -2.92 3.63
C LEU A 341 13.39 -2.18 2.39
N ASP A 342 14.63 -2.43 1.93
CA ASP A 342 15.32 -1.67 0.90
C ASP A 342 14.59 -1.71 -0.45
N GLN A 343 14.01 -0.56 -0.83
CA GLN A 343 13.29 -0.41 -2.09
C GLN A 343 14.22 -0.61 -3.31
N ARG A 344 15.50 -0.28 -3.22
CA ARG A 344 16.45 -0.45 -4.33
C ARG A 344 16.61 -1.92 -4.70
N LYS A 345 16.78 -2.80 -3.72
CA LYS A 345 16.83 -4.25 -3.94
C LYS A 345 15.54 -4.80 -4.53
N LYS A 346 14.40 -4.27 -4.07
CA LYS A 346 13.08 -4.66 -4.58
C LYS A 346 12.88 -4.24 -6.03
N GLU A 347 13.37 -3.05 -6.41
CA GLU A 347 13.29 -2.59 -7.79
C GLU A 347 14.24 -3.36 -8.72
N GLN A 348 15.42 -3.74 -8.25
CA GLN A 348 16.29 -4.64 -9.00
C GLN A 348 15.60 -5.97 -9.32
N LYS A 349 14.92 -6.57 -8.32
CA LYS A 349 14.14 -7.80 -8.53
C LYS A 349 13.00 -7.59 -9.54
N ARG A 350 12.31 -6.45 -9.49
CA ARG A 350 11.24 -6.11 -10.43
C ARG A 350 11.76 -5.90 -11.84
N LEU A 351 12.88 -5.20 -12.01
CA LEU A 351 13.51 -4.97 -13.31
C LEU A 351 14.03 -6.29 -13.93
N ALA A 352 14.65 -7.16 -13.14
CA ALA A 352 15.06 -8.49 -13.60
C ALA A 352 13.85 -9.32 -14.06
N PHE A 353 12.72 -9.20 -13.37
CA PHE A 353 11.48 -9.85 -13.82
C PHE A 353 10.97 -9.27 -15.16
N PHE A 354 11.09 -7.96 -15.39
CA PHE A 354 10.75 -7.37 -16.70
C PHE A 354 11.62 -7.93 -17.82
N GLU A 355 12.91 -8.10 -17.58
CA GLU A 355 13.85 -8.72 -18.54
C GLU A 355 13.47 -10.18 -18.83
N GLN A 356 13.11 -10.94 -17.79
CA GLN A 356 12.62 -12.31 -17.94
C GLN A 356 11.33 -12.38 -18.80
N VAL A 357 10.39 -11.49 -18.58
CA VAL A 357 9.15 -11.40 -19.37
C VAL A 357 9.44 -11.07 -20.85
N LEU A 358 10.40 -10.20 -21.10
CA LEU A 358 10.79 -9.85 -22.47
C LEU A 358 11.56 -10.98 -23.16
N ALA A 359 12.40 -11.70 -22.45
CA ALA A 359 13.15 -12.85 -22.98
C ALA A 359 12.24 -14.04 -23.33
N GLY A 360 11.20 -14.29 -22.55
CA GLY A 360 10.25 -15.39 -22.78
C GLY A 360 9.30 -15.18 -23.97
N LYS A 361 9.36 -14.02 -24.63
CA LYS A 361 8.63 -13.69 -25.86
C LYS A 361 9.44 -13.83 -27.15
N LYS A 362 10.73 -14.14 -27.05
CA LYS A 362 11.58 -14.49 -28.20
C LYS A 362 11.48 -15.98 -28.46
#